data_5d6867e3bd55f910f27f20b771fdb415
#
_entry.id   5d6867e3bd55f910f27f20b771fdb415
#
_cell.length_a   1.000
_cell.length_b   1.000
_cell.length_c   1.000
_cell.angle_alpha   90.00
_cell.angle_beta   90.00
_cell.angle_gamma   90.00
#
_symmetry.space_group_name_H-M   'P 1'
#
loop_
_entity.id
_entity.type
_entity.pdbx_description
1 polymer ?
#
loop_
_entity_poly.entity_id
_entity_poly.type
_entity_poly.pdbx_seq_one_letter_code
_entity_poly.pdbx_strand_id
1 'polypeptide(L)'
;MNETAHALGASATFWELIERRAALTPDRPVLLQDDRSLSFGELRERCERVAAGLYGLGVRPGSVVAWQLPTRLETALLSFALTRIGAVQTPVIPFYRDREVGFALRESKADFFAVPGTWRGFDHTAMAHRLAAELDRPPLIFEAYDQLPDADPAVLPAPPTDGTAVRWIYWTSGTTSDPKGVLHTDRSLIAGGSCLAHALRLSADDIGSMAFPFAHIAGPDYTVMLLLYGFPAVLFEQFAMPGALDAYRRHEVTVAGGSTAFYSMFLTEQRKNPTARVVPTLRLLAGGGAPKPPEIYHAVVREMGVQLTHGYGMTEVPMITMGAPDDTVEHLAETEGRPPEGMEIRITDEDGKPLPYGTDGEVRLRGEAVCQGYLDTAATRDAFDGDGFLITGDVGHLRRSGHLVLTGRLKDIIIRKGENISAKEIEDLLHRHPGVADAAVIGLPDIERGERVCAVVEQPAGAGTLTLAELAGYLRTAGLAVHKLPEQLEVVDALPRNETLRKVLKYKLREQFS
;
A
#
# COMPACT_ATOMS: atom_id res chain seq x y z
N MET A 1 22.01 12.58 -0.93
CA MET A 1 20.62 13.13 -0.94
C MET A 1 20.62 14.38 -1.80
N ASN A 2 19.61 14.56 -2.66
CA ASN A 2 19.46 15.78 -3.45
C ASN A 2 19.05 16.92 -2.49
N GLU A 3 19.83 17.99 -2.39
CA GLU A 3 19.58 19.12 -1.48
C GLU A 3 18.17 19.72 -1.66
N THR A 4 17.69 19.78 -2.89
CA THR A 4 16.33 20.24 -3.20
C THR A 4 15.27 19.33 -2.59
N ALA A 5 15.41 18.01 -2.72
CA ALA A 5 14.45 17.07 -2.15
C ALA A 5 14.45 17.12 -0.62
N HIS A 6 15.62 17.26 0.01
CA HIS A 6 15.74 17.44 1.45
C HIS A 6 15.05 18.73 1.92
N ALA A 7 15.30 19.84 1.25
CA ALA A 7 14.66 21.11 1.59
C ALA A 7 13.13 21.08 1.43
N LEU A 8 12.63 20.40 0.39
CA LEU A 8 11.19 20.21 0.16
C LEU A 8 10.57 19.29 1.23
N GLY A 9 11.25 18.20 1.62
CA GLY A 9 10.79 17.29 2.68
C GLY A 9 10.64 17.94 4.05
N ALA A 10 11.26 19.10 4.28
CA ALA A 10 11.08 19.91 5.47
C ALA A 10 9.80 20.78 5.45
N SER A 11 8.95 20.69 4.41
CA SER A 11 7.66 21.40 4.36
C SER A 11 6.77 21.00 5.54
N ALA A 12 6.14 21.99 6.17
CA ALA A 12 5.30 21.73 7.33
C ALA A 12 4.00 21.02 6.95
N THR A 13 3.39 21.41 5.82
CA THR A 13 2.13 20.85 5.35
C THR A 13 2.26 20.28 3.93
N PHE A 14 1.32 19.42 3.56
CA PHE A 14 1.24 18.86 2.22
C PHE A 14 1.00 19.95 1.17
N TRP A 15 0.19 20.96 1.51
CA TRP A 15 -0.05 22.10 0.63
C TRP A 15 1.20 22.94 0.42
N GLU A 16 1.96 23.24 1.47
CA GLU A 16 3.25 23.94 1.35
C GLU A 16 4.23 23.19 0.42
N LEU A 17 4.27 21.85 0.53
CA LEU A 17 5.10 21.03 -0.36
C LEU A 17 4.70 21.21 -1.83
N ILE A 18 3.39 21.25 -2.13
CA ILE A 18 2.87 21.51 -3.48
C ILE A 18 3.26 22.91 -3.96
N GLU A 19 3.06 23.94 -3.14
CA GLU A 19 3.41 25.33 -3.50
C GLU A 19 4.90 25.49 -3.80
N ARG A 20 5.75 24.93 -2.93
CA ARG A 20 7.21 25.00 -3.09
C ARG A 20 7.68 24.27 -4.35
N ARG A 21 7.13 23.09 -4.65
CA ARG A 21 7.45 22.35 -5.88
C ARG A 21 6.97 23.09 -7.11
N ALA A 22 5.74 23.61 -7.12
CA ALA A 22 5.19 24.38 -8.23
C ALA A 22 6.01 25.65 -8.52
N ALA A 23 6.51 26.32 -7.47
CA ALA A 23 7.39 27.48 -7.64
C ALA A 23 8.77 27.11 -8.25
N LEU A 24 9.30 25.91 -7.98
CA LEU A 24 10.60 25.47 -8.49
C LEU A 24 10.55 25.02 -9.94
N THR A 25 9.51 24.29 -10.35
CA THR A 25 9.41 23.68 -11.69
C THR A 25 7.98 23.76 -12.23
N PRO A 26 7.41 24.96 -12.44
CA PRO A 26 5.99 25.13 -12.76
C PRO A 26 5.58 24.40 -14.05
N ASP A 27 6.44 24.39 -15.06
CA ASP A 27 6.12 23.86 -16.40
C ASP A 27 6.37 22.35 -16.54
N ARG A 28 7.01 21.70 -15.54
CA ARG A 28 7.26 20.26 -15.62
C ARG A 28 5.97 19.47 -15.37
N PRO A 29 5.73 18.39 -16.14
CA PRO A 29 4.57 17.52 -15.90
C PRO A 29 4.67 16.82 -14.54
N VAL A 30 3.53 16.57 -13.91
CA VAL A 30 3.42 15.84 -12.65
C VAL A 30 2.48 14.64 -12.76
N LEU A 31 1.33 14.78 -13.39
CA LEU A 31 0.35 13.71 -13.56
C LEU A 31 -0.04 13.57 -15.03
N LEU A 32 -0.01 12.34 -15.50
CA LEU A 32 -0.35 11.94 -16.86
C LEU A 32 -1.51 10.97 -16.82
N GLN A 33 -2.56 11.21 -17.61
CA GLN A 33 -3.68 10.26 -17.73
C GLN A 33 -4.20 10.28 -19.16
N ASP A 34 -4.11 9.16 -19.85
CA ASP A 34 -4.43 9.05 -21.27
C ASP A 34 -3.67 10.11 -22.10
N ASP A 35 -4.39 11.02 -22.77
CA ASP A 35 -3.79 12.12 -23.54
C ASP A 35 -3.77 13.44 -22.74
N ARG A 36 -4.12 13.42 -21.45
CA ARG A 36 -4.14 14.59 -20.56
C ARG A 36 -2.87 14.63 -19.72
N SER A 37 -2.38 15.83 -19.48
CA SER A 37 -1.23 16.11 -18.62
C SER A 37 -1.53 17.30 -17.73
N LEU A 38 -1.00 17.29 -16.52
CA LEU A 38 -0.92 18.46 -15.63
C LEU A 38 0.54 18.75 -15.33
N SER A 39 0.93 20.02 -15.43
CA SER A 39 2.19 20.50 -14.87
C SER A 39 2.06 20.79 -13.36
N PHE A 40 3.17 20.99 -12.65
CA PHE A 40 3.14 21.38 -11.23
C PHE A 40 2.45 22.73 -11.01
N GLY A 41 2.64 23.69 -11.93
CA GLY A 41 1.96 24.98 -11.89
C GLY A 41 0.45 24.86 -12.07
N GLU A 42 0.02 24.13 -13.12
CA GLU A 42 -1.40 23.86 -13.38
C GLU A 42 -2.05 23.05 -12.23
N LEU A 43 -1.33 22.09 -11.66
CA LEU A 43 -1.82 21.34 -10.49
C LEU A 43 -2.16 22.30 -9.35
N ARG A 44 -1.22 23.18 -8.96
CA ARG A 44 -1.45 24.15 -7.89
C ARG A 44 -2.63 25.07 -8.19
N GLU A 45 -2.67 25.68 -9.39
CA GLU A 45 -3.72 26.62 -9.79
C GLU A 45 -5.11 25.96 -9.81
N ARG A 46 -5.21 24.76 -10.37
CA ARG A 46 -6.47 24.02 -10.41
C ARG A 46 -6.90 23.58 -9.03
N CYS A 47 -5.99 23.17 -8.16
CA CYS A 47 -6.31 22.83 -6.76
C CYS A 47 -6.85 24.05 -6.01
N GLU A 48 -6.32 25.25 -6.20
CA GLU A 48 -6.87 26.48 -5.57
C GLU A 48 -8.28 26.78 -6.06
N ARG A 49 -8.56 26.62 -7.35
CA ARG A 49 -9.91 26.82 -7.92
C ARG A 49 -10.91 25.77 -7.38
N VAL A 50 -10.50 24.50 -7.33
CA VAL A 50 -11.31 23.43 -6.75
C VAL A 50 -11.53 23.65 -5.25
N ALA A 51 -10.52 24.08 -4.52
CA ALA A 51 -10.64 24.46 -3.11
C ALA A 51 -11.65 25.58 -2.90
N ALA A 52 -11.64 26.61 -3.76
CA ALA A 52 -12.62 27.71 -3.71
C ALA A 52 -14.05 27.21 -4.00
N GLY A 53 -14.21 26.31 -4.96
CA GLY A 53 -15.51 25.66 -5.23
C GLY A 53 -16.02 24.84 -4.05
N LEU A 54 -15.15 24.02 -3.45
CA LEU A 54 -15.48 23.26 -2.23
C LEU A 54 -15.81 24.18 -1.05
N TYR A 55 -15.07 25.28 -0.91
CA TYR A 55 -15.37 26.31 0.10
C TYR A 55 -16.75 26.94 -0.12
N GLY A 56 -17.13 27.14 -1.38
CA GLY A 56 -18.49 27.56 -1.79
C GLY A 56 -19.57 26.56 -1.41
N LEU A 57 -19.29 25.26 -1.47
CA LEU A 57 -20.19 24.20 -0.99
C LEU A 57 -20.27 24.10 0.54
N GLY A 58 -19.45 24.84 1.27
CA GLY A 58 -19.48 24.88 2.73
C GLY A 58 -18.34 24.10 3.41
N VAL A 59 -17.39 23.52 2.66
CA VAL A 59 -16.20 22.89 3.25
C VAL A 59 -15.33 23.96 3.95
N ARG A 60 -14.92 23.68 5.17
CA ARG A 60 -14.14 24.61 6.02
C ARG A 60 -12.91 23.86 6.59
N PRO A 61 -11.92 24.58 7.14
CA PRO A 61 -10.86 23.93 7.91
C PRO A 61 -11.45 23.03 9.00
N GLY A 62 -11.02 21.78 9.03
CA GLY A 62 -11.51 20.75 9.97
C GLY A 62 -12.80 20.04 9.55
N SER A 63 -13.49 20.45 8.47
CA SER A 63 -14.60 19.65 7.92
C SER A 63 -14.10 18.26 7.51
N VAL A 64 -14.87 17.22 7.81
CA VAL A 64 -14.55 15.84 7.42
C VAL A 64 -15.16 15.55 6.06
N VAL A 65 -14.31 15.27 5.08
CA VAL A 65 -14.70 14.98 3.69
C VAL A 65 -14.34 13.55 3.34
N ALA A 66 -15.34 12.68 3.27
CA ALA A 66 -15.20 11.37 2.69
C ALA A 66 -15.18 11.47 1.16
N TRP A 67 -14.38 10.62 0.51
CA TRP A 67 -14.43 10.50 -0.93
C TRP A 67 -14.10 9.07 -1.36
N GLN A 68 -14.88 8.57 -2.34
CA GLN A 68 -14.74 7.23 -2.93
C GLN A 68 -14.60 7.37 -4.44
N LEU A 69 -13.40 7.69 -4.89
CA LEU A 69 -13.11 8.03 -6.29
C LEU A 69 -12.04 7.12 -6.88
N PRO A 70 -12.10 6.78 -8.18
CA PRO A 70 -11.03 6.05 -8.86
C PRO A 70 -9.77 6.91 -9.03
N THR A 71 -8.65 6.27 -9.39
CA THR A 71 -7.37 6.95 -9.62
C THR A 71 -7.40 7.78 -10.91
N ARG A 72 -7.64 9.08 -10.78
CA ARG A 72 -7.78 10.05 -11.88
C ARG A 72 -7.14 11.40 -11.51
N LEU A 73 -6.96 12.26 -12.52
CA LEU A 73 -6.51 13.64 -12.30
C LEU A 73 -7.46 14.38 -11.36
N GLU A 74 -8.77 14.20 -11.54
CA GLU A 74 -9.82 14.83 -10.74
C GLU A 74 -9.74 14.41 -9.26
N THR A 75 -9.44 13.15 -8.99
CA THR A 75 -9.28 12.64 -7.62
C THR A 75 -8.07 13.27 -6.92
N ALA A 76 -6.94 13.38 -7.63
CA ALA A 76 -5.75 14.06 -7.10
C ALA A 76 -6.03 15.54 -6.84
N LEU A 77 -6.69 16.23 -7.77
CA LEU A 77 -7.08 17.63 -7.62
C LEU A 77 -8.01 17.84 -6.42
N LEU A 78 -9.02 16.99 -6.24
CA LEU A 78 -9.92 17.04 -5.07
C LEU A 78 -9.13 16.88 -3.76
N SER A 79 -8.32 15.83 -3.69
CA SER A 79 -7.55 15.53 -2.48
C SER A 79 -6.60 16.67 -2.10
N PHE A 80 -5.89 17.25 -3.08
CA PHE A 80 -4.97 18.36 -2.80
C PHE A 80 -5.71 19.69 -2.55
N ALA A 81 -6.88 19.89 -3.14
CA ALA A 81 -7.74 21.03 -2.80
C ALA A 81 -8.23 20.96 -1.34
N LEU A 82 -8.49 19.75 -0.83
CA LEU A 82 -8.84 19.55 0.58
C LEU A 82 -7.65 19.87 1.52
N THR A 83 -6.41 19.55 1.12
CA THR A 83 -5.22 19.99 1.88
C THR A 83 -5.07 21.51 1.89
N ARG A 84 -5.39 22.18 0.76
CA ARG A 84 -5.37 23.65 0.64
C ARG A 84 -6.34 24.32 1.62
N ILE A 85 -7.51 23.73 1.84
CA ILE A 85 -8.50 24.23 2.81
C ILE A 85 -8.11 23.87 4.25
N GLY A 86 -7.40 22.76 4.47
CA GLY A 86 -7.15 22.16 5.78
C GLY A 86 -8.34 21.32 6.27
N ALA A 87 -9.07 20.71 5.37
CA ALA A 87 -10.09 19.72 5.67
C ALA A 87 -9.47 18.39 6.14
N VAL A 88 -10.23 17.60 6.87
CA VAL A 88 -9.88 16.21 7.22
C VAL A 88 -10.42 15.30 6.12
N GLN A 89 -9.55 14.54 5.50
CA GLN A 89 -9.90 13.62 4.42
C GLN A 89 -10.10 12.21 4.95
N THR A 90 -11.14 11.53 4.48
CA THR A 90 -11.32 10.10 4.70
C THR A 90 -11.51 9.38 3.36
N PRO A 91 -10.37 9.00 2.71
CA PRO A 91 -10.38 8.24 1.47
C PRO A 91 -10.99 6.86 1.67
N VAL A 92 -11.89 6.46 0.76
CA VAL A 92 -12.50 5.14 0.75
C VAL A 92 -12.17 4.44 -0.56
N ILE A 93 -11.70 3.21 -0.47
CA ILE A 93 -11.32 2.43 -1.65
C ILE A 93 -12.50 2.27 -2.61
N PRO A 94 -12.35 2.54 -3.93
CA PRO A 94 -13.46 2.56 -4.89
C PRO A 94 -14.24 1.25 -5.02
N PHE A 95 -13.62 0.12 -4.67
CA PHE A 95 -14.23 -1.21 -4.74
C PHE A 95 -15.06 -1.58 -3.51
N TYR A 96 -15.00 -0.81 -2.42
CA TYR A 96 -15.79 -1.03 -1.21
C TYR A 96 -17.27 -0.75 -1.48
N ARG A 97 -18.13 -1.40 -0.70
CA ARG A 97 -19.58 -1.32 -0.87
C ARG A 97 -20.25 -0.95 0.45
N ASP A 98 -21.53 -1.14 0.55
CA ASP A 98 -22.40 -0.64 1.62
C ASP A 98 -21.81 -0.85 3.02
N ARG A 99 -21.26 -2.02 3.32
CA ARG A 99 -20.72 -2.34 4.65
C ARG A 99 -19.53 -1.45 5.02
N GLU A 100 -18.50 -1.44 4.20
CA GLU A 100 -17.25 -0.71 4.47
C GLU A 100 -17.46 0.80 4.35
N VAL A 101 -18.22 1.24 3.34
CA VAL A 101 -18.52 2.66 3.12
C VAL A 101 -19.41 3.20 4.24
N GLY A 102 -20.47 2.49 4.60
CA GLY A 102 -21.36 2.88 5.70
C GLY A 102 -20.63 2.96 7.04
N PHE A 103 -19.72 2.00 7.30
CA PHE A 103 -18.85 2.06 8.47
C PHE A 103 -17.94 3.29 8.47
N ALA A 104 -17.26 3.56 7.36
CA ALA A 104 -16.36 4.70 7.23
C ALA A 104 -17.08 6.05 7.43
N LEU A 105 -18.25 6.22 6.82
CA LEU A 105 -19.05 7.45 6.97
C LEU A 105 -19.52 7.69 8.41
N ARG A 106 -19.98 6.63 9.07
CA ARG A 106 -20.47 6.69 10.45
C ARG A 106 -19.34 7.02 11.43
N GLU A 107 -18.24 6.25 11.38
CA GLU A 107 -17.14 6.39 12.33
C GLU A 107 -16.37 7.72 12.14
N SER A 108 -16.17 8.16 10.89
CA SER A 108 -15.52 9.43 10.61
C SER A 108 -16.44 10.65 10.87
N LYS A 109 -17.75 10.43 10.99
CA LYS A 109 -18.76 11.49 11.07
C LYS A 109 -18.63 12.48 9.91
N ALA A 110 -18.50 11.95 8.69
CA ALA A 110 -18.27 12.76 7.49
C ALA A 110 -19.32 13.86 7.31
N ASP A 111 -18.88 15.09 7.05
CA ASP A 111 -19.73 16.23 6.73
C ASP A 111 -20.11 16.26 5.25
N PHE A 112 -19.21 15.74 4.40
CA PHE A 112 -19.34 15.67 2.94
C PHE A 112 -18.92 14.30 2.43
N PHE A 113 -19.54 13.87 1.32
CA PHE A 113 -19.17 12.64 0.65
C PHE A 113 -19.12 12.80 -0.87
N ALA A 114 -17.92 12.74 -1.46
CA ALA A 114 -17.69 12.81 -2.89
C ALA A 114 -17.71 11.41 -3.52
N VAL A 115 -18.49 11.23 -4.57
CA VAL A 115 -18.66 9.95 -5.28
C VAL A 115 -18.52 10.14 -6.79
N PRO A 116 -18.24 9.06 -7.58
CA PRO A 116 -18.02 9.18 -9.02
C PRO A 116 -19.30 9.15 -9.86
N GLY A 117 -20.51 9.12 -9.26
CA GLY A 117 -21.71 8.78 -9.99
C GLY A 117 -21.79 7.28 -10.30
N THR A 118 -22.04 6.92 -11.56
CA THR A 118 -21.95 5.50 -11.99
C THR A 118 -20.54 5.19 -12.48
N TRP A 119 -19.89 4.26 -11.80
CA TRP A 119 -18.54 3.80 -12.17
C TRP A 119 -18.48 2.27 -12.24
N ARG A 120 -17.94 1.73 -13.35
CA ARG A 120 -17.87 0.28 -13.63
C ARG A 120 -19.21 -0.44 -13.48
N GLY A 121 -20.30 0.21 -13.92
CA GLY A 121 -21.65 -0.34 -13.85
C GLY A 121 -22.29 -0.32 -12.46
N PHE A 122 -21.63 0.26 -11.45
CA PHE A 122 -22.17 0.42 -10.11
C PHE A 122 -22.54 1.89 -9.84
N ASP A 123 -23.74 2.14 -9.31
CA ASP A 123 -24.24 3.47 -8.94
C ASP A 123 -23.83 3.81 -7.52
N HIS A 124 -22.71 4.56 -7.41
CA HIS A 124 -22.17 5.02 -6.13
C HIS A 124 -23.01 6.14 -5.52
N THR A 125 -23.68 6.96 -6.35
CA THR A 125 -24.57 8.03 -5.87
C THR A 125 -25.79 7.44 -5.17
N ALA A 126 -26.44 6.44 -5.76
CA ALA A 126 -27.54 5.74 -5.12
C ALA A 126 -27.15 5.04 -3.82
N MET A 127 -25.96 4.40 -3.80
CA MET A 127 -25.41 3.82 -2.56
C MET A 127 -25.19 4.90 -1.50
N ALA A 128 -24.56 6.03 -1.85
CA ALA A 128 -24.26 7.12 -0.93
C ALA A 128 -25.54 7.67 -0.29
N HIS A 129 -26.59 7.92 -1.07
CA HIS A 129 -27.88 8.38 -0.56
C HIS A 129 -28.55 7.37 0.38
N ARG A 130 -28.48 6.08 0.05
CA ARG A 130 -29.02 5.01 0.89
C ARG A 130 -28.34 4.96 2.25
N LEU A 131 -27.00 4.99 2.25
CA LEU A 131 -26.21 4.97 3.48
C LEU A 131 -26.37 6.25 4.30
N ALA A 132 -26.44 7.42 3.65
CA ALA A 132 -26.68 8.69 4.34
C ALA A 132 -28.03 8.73 5.08
N ALA A 133 -29.06 8.08 4.50
CA ALA A 133 -30.38 8.02 5.13
C ALA A 133 -30.40 7.20 6.44
N GLU A 134 -29.39 6.37 6.67
CA GLU A 134 -29.23 5.55 7.89
C GLU A 134 -28.42 6.26 8.99
N LEU A 135 -27.86 7.45 8.69
CA LEU A 135 -27.02 8.21 9.62
C LEU A 135 -27.82 9.30 10.35
N ASP A 136 -27.55 9.48 11.62
CA ASP A 136 -28.14 10.58 12.43
C ASP A 136 -27.79 11.96 11.85
N ARG A 137 -26.60 12.07 11.24
CA ARG A 137 -26.10 13.28 10.58
C ARG A 137 -25.63 12.91 9.17
N PRO A 138 -26.52 13.01 8.17
CA PRO A 138 -26.15 12.68 6.79
C PRO A 138 -25.14 13.67 6.21
N PRO A 139 -24.09 13.19 5.50
CA PRO A 139 -23.18 14.07 4.78
C PRO A 139 -23.87 14.72 3.57
N LEU A 140 -23.39 15.90 3.16
CA LEU A 140 -23.72 16.44 1.84
C LEU A 140 -23.00 15.59 0.77
N ILE A 141 -23.80 14.96 -0.11
CA ILE A 141 -23.30 14.12 -1.20
C ILE A 141 -23.13 14.97 -2.46
N PHE A 142 -22.00 14.81 -3.16
CA PHE A 142 -21.77 15.42 -4.46
C PHE A 142 -20.95 14.51 -5.38
N GLU A 143 -21.16 14.65 -6.69
CA GLU A 143 -20.39 13.92 -7.69
C GLU A 143 -19.10 14.67 -8.04
N ALA A 144 -18.00 13.93 -8.21
CA ALA A 144 -16.66 14.46 -8.43
C ALA A 144 -15.84 13.56 -9.38
N TYR A 145 -16.41 13.17 -10.52
CA TYR A 145 -15.76 12.29 -11.49
C TYR A 145 -15.13 13.06 -12.65
N ASP A 146 -15.95 13.70 -13.51
CA ASP A 146 -15.47 14.48 -14.65
C ASP A 146 -15.42 15.98 -14.35
N GLN A 147 -16.22 16.42 -13.41
CA GLN A 147 -16.31 17.82 -12.99
C GLN A 147 -16.10 17.95 -11.50
N LEU A 148 -15.30 18.93 -11.12
CA LEU A 148 -15.08 19.32 -9.73
C LEU A 148 -15.73 20.68 -9.48
N PRO A 149 -16.15 20.96 -8.24
CA PRO A 149 -16.49 22.32 -7.84
C PRO A 149 -15.36 23.29 -8.20
N ASP A 150 -15.69 24.43 -8.77
CA ASP A 150 -14.71 25.41 -9.28
C ASP A 150 -15.20 26.83 -8.98
N ALA A 151 -14.32 27.69 -8.42
CA ALA A 151 -14.62 29.08 -8.13
C ALA A 151 -13.34 29.94 -8.12
N ASP A 152 -13.50 31.25 -7.90
CA ASP A 152 -12.39 32.17 -7.78
C ASP A 152 -11.61 31.93 -6.46
N PRO A 153 -10.31 31.66 -6.49
CA PRO A 153 -9.48 31.46 -5.31
C PRO A 153 -9.45 32.65 -4.31
N ALA A 154 -9.84 33.83 -4.72
CA ALA A 154 -9.88 35.01 -3.86
C ALA A 154 -10.80 34.84 -2.62
N VAL A 155 -11.71 33.87 -2.64
CA VAL A 155 -12.61 33.58 -1.49
C VAL A 155 -11.93 32.73 -0.40
N LEU A 156 -10.75 32.15 -0.69
CA LEU A 156 -10.09 31.24 0.22
C LEU A 156 -9.38 31.97 1.38
N PRO A 157 -9.42 31.43 2.59
CA PRO A 157 -8.56 31.88 3.67
C PRO A 157 -7.09 31.50 3.39
N ALA A 158 -6.17 31.98 4.24
CA ALA A 158 -4.80 31.52 4.24
C ALA A 158 -4.73 29.99 4.38
N PRO A 159 -3.77 29.31 3.71
CA PRO A 159 -3.61 27.87 3.84
C PRO A 159 -3.18 27.47 5.26
N PRO A 160 -3.42 26.20 5.67
CA PRO A 160 -2.98 25.71 6.96
C PRO A 160 -1.45 25.70 7.05
N THR A 161 -0.93 26.01 8.24
CA THR A 161 0.52 26.00 8.53
C THR A 161 0.93 24.93 9.54
N ASP A 162 -0.03 24.35 10.26
CA ASP A 162 0.19 23.28 11.22
C ASP A 162 0.11 21.91 10.52
N GLY A 163 1.24 21.29 10.27
CA GLY A 163 1.34 19.95 9.68
C GLY A 163 1.20 18.81 10.69
N THR A 164 1.04 19.11 11.98
CA THR A 164 0.86 18.10 13.05
C THR A 164 -0.59 17.80 13.37
N ALA A 165 -1.52 18.61 12.85
CA ALA A 165 -2.95 18.35 12.98
C ALA A 165 -3.35 17.11 12.18
N VAL A 166 -4.23 16.27 12.75
CA VAL A 166 -4.81 15.13 12.03
C VAL A 166 -5.68 15.66 10.88
N ARG A 167 -5.31 15.26 9.64
CA ARG A 167 -6.02 15.66 8.41
C ARG A 167 -6.39 14.51 7.51
N TRP A 168 -6.01 13.27 7.88
CA TRP A 168 -6.24 12.09 7.08
C TRP A 168 -6.68 10.93 7.96
N ILE A 169 -7.74 10.24 7.52
CA ILE A 169 -8.27 9.04 8.16
C ILE A 169 -8.26 7.94 7.12
N TYR A 170 -7.32 6.99 7.25
CA TYR A 170 -7.23 5.82 6.37
C TYR A 170 -7.82 4.59 7.03
N TRP A 171 -8.47 3.75 6.23
CA TRP A 171 -9.16 2.56 6.73
C TRP A 171 -8.32 1.31 6.51
N THR A 172 -8.05 0.56 7.57
CA THR A 172 -7.43 -0.75 7.45
C THR A 172 -8.46 -1.77 7.00
N SER A 173 -8.06 -2.68 6.09
CA SER A 173 -8.84 -3.88 5.82
C SER A 173 -8.68 -4.87 6.96
N GLY A 174 -9.47 -4.75 8.01
CA GLY A 174 -9.49 -5.73 9.10
C GLY A 174 -9.78 -7.13 8.56
N THR A 175 -8.90 -8.08 8.83
CA THR A 175 -9.11 -9.49 8.43
C THR A 175 -9.97 -10.26 9.40
N THR A 176 -10.26 -9.70 10.59
CA THR A 176 -10.96 -10.40 11.70
C THR A 176 -11.91 -9.50 12.49
N SER A 177 -11.96 -8.19 12.21
CA SER A 177 -12.78 -7.20 12.93
C SER A 177 -13.20 -6.09 11.97
N ASP A 178 -14.02 -5.16 12.45
CA ASP A 178 -14.37 -3.97 11.71
C ASP A 178 -13.12 -3.15 11.32
N PRO A 179 -13.17 -2.40 10.19
CA PRO A 179 -12.05 -1.56 9.77
C PRO A 179 -11.65 -0.57 10.87
N LYS A 180 -10.36 -0.26 10.99
CA LYS A 180 -9.88 0.78 11.92
C LYS A 180 -9.57 2.06 11.14
N GLY A 181 -10.07 3.20 11.63
CA GLY A 181 -9.71 4.52 11.08
C GLY A 181 -8.37 4.99 11.64
N VAL A 182 -7.33 4.92 10.83
CA VAL A 182 -5.95 5.31 11.18
C VAL A 182 -5.77 6.81 10.99
N LEU A 183 -5.25 7.50 11.98
CA LEU A 183 -5.11 8.95 12.00
C LEU A 183 -3.72 9.39 11.54
N HIS A 184 -3.65 10.13 10.44
CA HIS A 184 -2.41 10.69 9.93
C HIS A 184 -2.41 12.22 9.91
N THR A 185 -1.22 12.77 9.99
CA THR A 185 -0.93 14.19 9.81
C THR A 185 -0.22 14.40 8.47
N ASP A 186 -0.17 15.64 7.97
CA ASP A 186 0.62 15.96 6.79
C ASP A 186 2.10 15.57 7.00
N ARG A 187 2.64 15.81 8.19
CA ARG A 187 4.01 15.46 8.56
C ARG A 187 4.27 13.96 8.48
N SER A 188 3.38 13.12 9.01
CA SER A 188 3.59 11.67 8.96
C SER A 188 3.55 11.11 7.54
N LEU A 189 2.71 11.67 6.64
CA LEU A 189 2.66 11.28 5.24
C LEU A 189 3.87 11.80 4.46
N ILE A 190 4.31 13.05 4.69
CA ILE A 190 5.53 13.57 4.06
C ILE A 190 6.74 12.75 4.49
N ALA A 191 6.84 12.39 5.77
CA ALA A 191 7.91 11.52 6.27
C ALA A 191 7.89 10.15 5.58
N GLY A 192 6.72 9.49 5.48
CA GLY A 192 6.57 8.20 4.81
C GLY A 192 7.01 8.24 3.35
N GLY A 193 6.47 9.18 2.57
CA GLY A 193 6.83 9.35 1.15
C GLY A 193 8.28 9.76 0.94
N SER A 194 8.88 10.55 1.86
CA SER A 194 10.30 10.91 1.83
C SER A 194 11.19 9.66 2.01
N CYS A 195 10.81 8.76 2.90
CA CYS A 195 11.50 7.49 3.13
C CYS A 195 11.58 6.67 1.85
N LEU A 196 10.44 6.48 1.19
CA LEU A 196 10.33 5.77 -0.07
C LEU A 196 11.18 6.43 -1.16
N ALA A 197 11.05 7.74 -1.32
CA ALA A 197 11.71 8.52 -2.35
C ALA A 197 13.24 8.45 -2.26
N HIS A 198 13.80 8.56 -1.06
CA HIS A 198 15.23 8.53 -0.84
C HIS A 198 15.86 7.16 -1.11
N ALA A 199 15.17 6.07 -0.77
CA ALA A 199 15.67 4.72 -1.01
C ALA A 199 15.81 4.38 -2.49
N LEU A 200 14.87 4.84 -3.34
CA LEU A 200 14.73 4.40 -4.74
C LEU A 200 15.70 5.05 -5.74
N ARG A 201 16.57 5.97 -5.32
CA ARG A 201 17.49 6.71 -6.22
C ARG A 201 16.75 7.34 -7.39
N LEU A 202 15.65 8.03 -7.08
CA LEU A 202 14.84 8.72 -8.08
C LEU A 202 15.49 10.00 -8.58
N SER A 203 15.14 10.40 -9.78
CA SER A 203 15.57 11.65 -10.41
C SER A 203 14.41 12.36 -11.10
N ALA A 204 14.62 13.60 -11.50
CA ALA A 204 13.64 14.36 -12.26
C ALA A 204 13.42 13.82 -13.70
N ASP A 205 14.28 12.94 -14.18
CA ASP A 205 14.19 12.32 -15.51
C ASP A 205 13.43 10.98 -15.47
N ASP A 206 13.01 10.54 -14.29
CA ASP A 206 12.15 9.37 -14.17
C ASP A 206 10.72 9.66 -14.62
N ILE A 207 10.03 8.61 -15.02
CA ILE A 207 8.59 8.62 -15.27
C ILE A 207 7.99 7.43 -14.50
N GLY A 208 7.15 7.75 -13.55
CA GLY A 208 6.52 6.76 -12.67
C GLY A 208 5.15 6.30 -13.15
N SER A 209 4.55 5.42 -12.37
CA SER A 209 3.15 5.00 -12.59
C SER A 209 2.43 4.71 -11.28
N MET A 210 1.17 5.11 -11.21
CA MET A 210 0.28 4.78 -10.11
C MET A 210 -0.80 3.82 -10.62
N ALA A 211 -0.54 2.53 -10.42
CA ALA A 211 -1.37 1.42 -10.88
C ALA A 211 -2.27 0.84 -9.77
N PHE A 212 -2.29 1.48 -8.62
CA PHE A 212 -3.08 1.15 -7.44
C PHE A 212 -4.06 2.29 -7.10
N PRO A 213 -5.10 2.04 -6.28
CA PRO A 213 -6.04 3.09 -5.92
C PRO A 213 -5.38 4.27 -5.19
N PHE A 214 -5.61 5.49 -5.68
CA PHE A 214 -5.13 6.71 -5.03
C PHE A 214 -5.67 6.86 -3.60
N ALA A 215 -6.85 6.30 -3.32
CA ALA A 215 -7.46 6.24 -1.99
C ALA A 215 -6.71 5.31 -0.99
N HIS A 216 -5.75 4.52 -1.46
CA HIS A 216 -4.88 3.73 -0.58
C HIS A 216 -3.82 4.63 0.06
N ILE A 217 -3.32 4.26 1.25
CA ILE A 217 -2.28 5.02 1.96
C ILE A 217 -1.01 5.26 1.10
N ALA A 218 -0.71 4.39 0.15
CA ALA A 218 0.37 4.58 -0.81
C ALA A 218 0.14 5.76 -1.79
N GLY A 219 -1.09 6.28 -1.94
CA GLY A 219 -1.40 7.40 -2.82
C GLY A 219 -0.66 8.69 -2.44
N PRO A 220 -0.82 9.22 -1.23
CA PRO A 220 -0.07 10.38 -0.77
C PRO A 220 1.44 10.13 -0.71
N ASP A 221 1.90 8.95 -0.28
CA ASP A 221 3.31 8.58 -0.29
C ASP A 221 3.92 8.71 -1.68
N TYR A 222 3.24 8.15 -2.68
CA TYR A 222 3.69 8.23 -4.07
C TYR A 222 3.71 9.68 -4.57
N THR A 223 2.70 10.47 -4.17
CA THR A 223 2.64 11.90 -4.52
C THR A 223 3.79 12.68 -3.89
N VAL A 224 4.15 12.39 -2.65
CA VAL A 224 5.33 13.01 -2.01
C VAL A 224 6.59 12.75 -2.83
N MET A 225 6.79 11.53 -3.36
CA MET A 225 7.94 11.25 -4.26
C MET A 225 7.94 12.16 -5.48
N LEU A 226 6.78 12.35 -6.15
CA LEU A 226 6.66 13.23 -7.32
C LEU A 226 7.02 14.67 -6.96
N LEU A 227 6.52 15.15 -5.81
CA LEU A 227 6.78 16.51 -5.34
C LEU A 227 8.24 16.72 -4.92
N LEU A 228 8.88 15.73 -4.30
CA LEU A 228 10.29 15.86 -3.86
C LEU A 228 11.27 15.84 -5.02
N TYR A 229 11.07 15.00 -6.03
CA TYR A 229 12.03 14.81 -7.11
C TYR A 229 11.62 15.47 -8.42
N GLY A 230 10.37 15.88 -8.58
CA GLY A 230 9.89 16.64 -9.74
C GLY A 230 9.79 15.82 -11.03
N PHE A 231 9.36 14.56 -10.92
CA PHE A 231 9.09 13.68 -12.05
C PHE A 231 7.59 13.37 -12.17
N PRO A 232 7.08 13.05 -13.37
CA PRO A 232 5.67 12.72 -13.56
C PRO A 232 5.32 11.27 -13.26
N ALA A 233 4.02 11.00 -13.05
CA ALA A 233 3.47 9.66 -12.99
C ALA A 233 2.26 9.49 -13.90
N VAL A 234 2.19 8.34 -14.57
CA VAL A 234 1.02 7.88 -15.31
C VAL A 234 0.00 7.31 -14.34
N LEU A 235 -1.22 7.85 -14.35
CA LEU A 235 -2.33 7.38 -13.54
C LEU A 235 -3.13 6.32 -14.31
N PHE A 236 -3.45 5.23 -13.63
CA PHE A 236 -4.32 4.19 -14.14
C PHE A 236 -5.63 4.15 -13.35
N GLU A 237 -6.71 4.57 -13.98
CA GLU A 237 -8.04 4.40 -13.40
C GLU A 237 -8.40 2.92 -13.25
N GLN A 238 -8.00 2.12 -14.23
CA GLN A 238 -8.09 0.67 -14.22
C GLN A 238 -6.78 0.10 -14.73
N PHE A 239 -6.10 -0.64 -13.87
CA PHE A 239 -4.88 -1.32 -14.27
C PHE A 239 -5.19 -2.75 -14.71
N ALA A 240 -4.92 -3.06 -15.97
CA ALA A 240 -5.08 -4.39 -16.54
C ALA A 240 -4.01 -4.69 -17.60
N MET A 241 -3.35 -5.82 -17.48
CA MET A 241 -2.43 -6.34 -18.49
C MET A 241 -3.21 -7.11 -19.59
N PRO A 242 -2.80 -7.06 -20.87
CA PRO A 242 -1.61 -6.35 -21.38
C PRO A 242 -1.86 -4.86 -21.72
N GLY A 243 -3.08 -4.34 -21.64
CA GLY A 243 -3.42 -2.98 -22.09
C GLY A 243 -2.61 -1.87 -21.42
N ALA A 244 -2.22 -2.04 -20.14
CA ALA A 244 -1.37 -1.08 -19.45
C ALA A 244 0.02 -0.94 -20.07
N LEU A 245 0.55 -1.98 -20.76
CA LEU A 245 1.87 -1.93 -21.39
C LEU A 245 1.97 -0.87 -22.49
N ASP A 246 0.87 -0.59 -23.20
CA ASP A 246 0.87 0.43 -24.25
C ASP A 246 1.02 1.84 -23.65
N ALA A 247 0.39 2.10 -22.51
CA ALA A 247 0.60 3.35 -21.77
C ALA A 247 2.04 3.44 -21.22
N TYR A 248 2.60 2.35 -20.68
CA TYR A 248 3.99 2.31 -20.22
C TYR A 248 4.99 2.62 -21.34
N ARG A 249 4.77 2.08 -22.55
CA ARG A 249 5.62 2.35 -23.71
C ARG A 249 5.44 3.77 -24.24
N ARG A 250 4.18 4.24 -24.35
CA ARG A 250 3.84 5.58 -24.84
C ARG A 250 4.47 6.67 -24.01
N HIS A 251 4.40 6.51 -22.69
CA HIS A 251 4.94 7.48 -21.72
C HIS A 251 6.37 7.19 -21.29
N GLU A 252 7.03 6.17 -21.87
CA GLU A 252 8.42 5.80 -21.55
C GLU A 252 8.67 5.60 -20.05
N VAL A 253 7.75 4.90 -19.36
CA VAL A 253 7.82 4.69 -17.90
C VAL A 253 9.13 4.02 -17.51
N THR A 254 9.82 4.60 -16.52
CA THR A 254 11.12 4.14 -16.01
C THR A 254 11.01 3.43 -14.67
N VAL A 255 9.99 3.78 -13.86
CA VAL A 255 9.74 3.23 -12.52
C VAL A 255 8.28 2.79 -12.41
N ALA A 256 8.07 1.52 -12.12
CA ALA A 256 6.74 0.94 -11.97
C ALA A 256 6.68 0.01 -10.76
N GLY A 257 5.50 -0.52 -10.45
CA GLY A 257 5.33 -1.52 -9.41
C GLY A 257 4.02 -1.38 -8.64
N GLY A 258 4.07 -1.77 -7.39
CA GLY A 258 2.91 -1.86 -6.50
C GLY A 258 3.13 -2.95 -5.46
N SER A 259 2.55 -4.14 -5.65
CA SER A 259 2.78 -5.30 -4.79
C SER A 259 3.47 -6.43 -5.57
N THR A 260 3.79 -7.51 -4.88
CA THR A 260 4.37 -8.73 -5.50
C THR A 260 3.54 -9.25 -6.69
N ALA A 261 2.21 -9.12 -6.63
CA ALA A 261 1.34 -9.49 -7.74
C ALA A 261 1.63 -8.70 -9.02
N PHE A 262 2.01 -7.41 -8.92
CA PHE A 262 2.40 -6.62 -10.09
C PHE A 262 3.67 -7.15 -10.73
N TYR A 263 4.68 -7.55 -9.93
CA TYR A 263 5.92 -8.15 -10.47
C TYR A 263 5.62 -9.42 -11.26
N SER A 264 4.74 -10.29 -10.73
CA SER A 264 4.31 -11.52 -11.41
C SER A 264 3.55 -11.23 -12.71
N MET A 265 2.74 -10.17 -12.75
CA MET A 265 2.04 -9.75 -13.97
C MET A 265 3.02 -9.29 -15.06
N PHE A 266 4.03 -8.48 -14.71
CA PHE A 266 5.10 -8.09 -15.65
C PHE A 266 5.91 -9.29 -16.15
N LEU A 267 6.27 -10.22 -15.27
CA LEU A 267 6.97 -11.44 -15.64
C LEU A 267 6.14 -12.31 -16.60
N THR A 268 4.84 -12.43 -16.35
CA THR A 268 3.93 -13.17 -17.24
C THR A 268 3.91 -12.58 -18.65
N GLU A 269 3.85 -11.26 -18.76
CA GLU A 269 3.89 -10.60 -20.08
C GLU A 269 5.30 -10.71 -20.73
N GLN A 270 6.38 -10.60 -19.95
CA GLN A 270 7.74 -10.77 -20.46
C GLN A 270 7.98 -12.16 -21.04
N ARG A 271 7.45 -13.20 -20.39
CA ARG A 271 7.60 -14.60 -20.83
C ARG A 271 6.89 -14.91 -22.15
N LYS A 272 5.90 -14.10 -22.54
CA LYS A 272 5.27 -14.22 -23.87
C LYS A 272 6.20 -13.79 -25.02
N ASN A 273 7.15 -12.89 -24.73
CA ASN A 273 8.19 -12.48 -25.68
C ASN A 273 9.54 -12.32 -24.96
N PRO A 274 10.28 -13.42 -24.75
CA PRO A 274 11.52 -13.41 -23.98
C PRO A 274 12.69 -12.69 -24.66
N THR A 275 12.58 -12.39 -25.96
CA THR A 275 13.68 -11.80 -26.76
C THR A 275 13.70 -10.27 -26.74
N ALA A 276 12.59 -9.63 -26.31
CA ALA A 276 12.47 -8.18 -26.24
C ALA A 276 11.86 -7.76 -24.91
N ARG A 277 12.38 -6.68 -24.32
CA ARG A 277 11.82 -6.14 -23.08
C ARG A 277 10.40 -5.61 -23.29
N VAL A 278 9.46 -6.03 -22.44
CA VAL A 278 8.06 -5.61 -22.53
C VAL A 278 7.87 -4.09 -22.39
N VAL A 279 8.72 -3.45 -21.57
CA VAL A 279 8.82 -1.99 -21.44
C VAL A 279 10.31 -1.64 -21.53
N PRO A 280 10.80 -1.14 -22.68
CA PRO A 280 12.24 -0.92 -22.92
C PRO A 280 12.88 0.07 -21.94
N THR A 281 12.17 1.10 -21.53
CA THR A 281 12.63 2.18 -20.64
C THR A 281 12.59 1.82 -19.16
N LEU A 282 11.90 0.74 -18.78
CA LEU A 282 11.74 0.36 -17.38
C LEU A 282 13.09 -0.03 -16.76
N ARG A 283 13.54 0.71 -15.76
CA ARG A 283 14.79 0.46 -15.03
C ARG A 283 14.58 -0.14 -13.64
N LEU A 284 13.42 0.13 -13.04
CA LEU A 284 13.13 -0.23 -11.67
C LEU A 284 11.68 -0.69 -11.50
N LEU A 285 11.50 -1.84 -10.88
CA LEU A 285 10.26 -2.23 -10.23
C LEU A 285 10.41 -2.00 -8.72
N ALA A 286 9.46 -1.29 -8.12
CA ALA A 286 9.47 -1.00 -6.69
C ALA A 286 8.08 -1.20 -6.09
N GLY A 287 8.00 -1.69 -4.87
CA GLY A 287 6.70 -1.87 -4.21
C GLY A 287 6.81 -2.53 -2.84
N GLY A 288 5.67 -2.96 -2.33
CA GLY A 288 5.56 -3.54 -1.00
C GLY A 288 4.15 -4.07 -0.72
N GLY A 289 3.83 -4.19 0.57
CA GLY A 289 2.47 -4.51 1.00
C GLY A 289 2.05 -5.98 0.92
N ALA A 290 2.88 -6.86 0.38
CA ALA A 290 2.71 -8.31 0.40
C ALA A 290 4.09 -8.97 0.45
N PRO A 291 4.26 -10.18 1.00
CA PRO A 291 5.53 -10.88 1.01
C PRO A 291 6.10 -11.03 -0.42
N LYS A 292 7.42 -10.93 -0.54
CA LYS A 292 8.14 -11.11 -1.80
C LYS A 292 9.03 -12.36 -1.70
N PRO A 293 8.66 -13.48 -2.35
CA PRO A 293 9.56 -14.62 -2.48
C PRO A 293 10.87 -14.22 -3.18
N PRO A 294 12.05 -14.69 -2.71
CA PRO A 294 13.35 -14.40 -3.34
C PRO A 294 13.39 -14.73 -4.84
N GLU A 295 12.66 -15.76 -5.25
CA GLU A 295 12.57 -16.23 -6.65
C GLU A 295 12.00 -15.17 -7.58
N ILE A 296 11.05 -14.34 -7.11
CA ILE A 296 10.48 -13.23 -7.88
C ILE A 296 11.55 -12.20 -8.19
N TYR A 297 12.41 -11.86 -7.21
CA TYR A 297 13.55 -10.97 -7.43
C TYR A 297 14.47 -11.52 -8.52
N HIS A 298 14.91 -12.77 -8.38
CA HIS A 298 15.81 -13.40 -9.34
C HIS A 298 15.20 -13.53 -10.74
N ALA A 299 13.88 -13.81 -10.83
CA ALA A 299 13.20 -13.90 -12.12
C ALA A 299 13.11 -12.53 -12.80
N VAL A 300 12.74 -11.46 -12.08
CA VAL A 300 12.67 -10.11 -12.64
C VAL A 300 14.02 -9.65 -13.17
N VAL A 301 15.08 -9.81 -12.39
CA VAL A 301 16.43 -9.41 -12.82
C VAL A 301 16.90 -10.22 -14.03
N ARG A 302 16.74 -11.53 -14.00
CA ARG A 302 17.21 -12.44 -15.07
C ARG A 302 16.40 -12.29 -16.36
N GLU A 303 15.07 -12.25 -16.28
CA GLU A 303 14.18 -12.36 -17.44
C GLU A 303 13.81 -10.99 -18.03
N MET A 304 13.74 -9.95 -17.21
CA MET A 304 13.38 -8.59 -17.65
C MET A 304 14.60 -7.66 -17.75
N GLY A 305 15.73 -7.97 -17.10
CA GLY A 305 16.87 -7.06 -16.99
C GLY A 305 16.53 -5.76 -16.25
N VAL A 306 15.60 -5.82 -15.31
CA VAL A 306 15.10 -4.70 -14.51
C VAL A 306 15.50 -4.91 -13.06
N GLN A 307 15.92 -3.85 -12.38
CA GLN A 307 16.15 -3.91 -10.94
C GLN A 307 14.83 -4.00 -10.18
N LEU A 308 14.80 -4.79 -9.11
CA LEU A 308 13.65 -4.90 -8.23
C LEU A 308 14.03 -4.50 -6.82
N THR A 309 13.27 -3.58 -6.23
CA THR A 309 13.33 -3.25 -4.81
C THR A 309 12.01 -3.55 -4.14
N HIS A 310 12.05 -3.92 -2.89
CA HIS A 310 10.86 -4.23 -2.12
C HIS A 310 10.95 -3.60 -0.74
N GLY A 311 9.79 -3.22 -0.18
CA GLY A 311 9.72 -2.59 1.11
C GLY A 311 8.54 -3.06 1.94
N TYR A 312 8.60 -2.74 3.23
CA TYR A 312 7.57 -3.00 4.20
C TYR A 312 6.91 -1.71 4.63
N GLY A 313 5.59 -1.71 4.63
CA GLY A 313 4.75 -0.62 5.08
C GLY A 313 3.34 -1.13 5.43
N MET A 314 2.62 -0.33 6.18
CA MET A 314 1.24 -0.60 6.60
C MET A 314 0.46 0.71 6.63
N THR A 315 -0.86 0.63 6.80
CA THR A 315 -1.67 1.86 6.86
C THR A 315 -1.22 2.77 7.99
N GLU A 316 -0.81 2.22 9.11
CA GLU A 316 -0.33 2.94 10.30
C GLU A 316 1.04 3.60 10.11
N VAL A 317 1.87 3.05 9.21
CA VAL A 317 3.19 3.57 8.86
C VAL A 317 3.42 3.34 7.36
N PRO A 318 3.18 4.34 6.51
CA PRO A 318 3.15 4.18 5.06
C PRO A 318 4.39 3.51 4.47
N MET A 319 5.58 3.87 4.99
CA MET A 319 6.84 3.23 4.65
C MET A 319 7.71 3.05 5.88
N ILE A 320 8.03 1.80 6.20
CA ILE A 320 8.85 1.38 7.36
C ILE A 320 10.28 1.08 6.91
N THR A 321 10.41 0.27 5.85
CA THR A 321 11.70 -0.07 5.25
C THR A 321 11.58 -0.12 3.74
N MET A 322 12.67 0.12 3.02
CA MET A 322 12.76 -0.03 1.56
C MET A 322 14.17 -0.46 1.17
N GLY A 323 14.26 -1.43 0.23
CA GLY A 323 15.50 -1.79 -0.43
C GLY A 323 15.98 -0.68 -1.36
N ALA A 324 17.27 -0.41 -1.34
CA ALA A 324 17.90 0.51 -2.28
C ALA A 324 18.40 -0.22 -3.53
N PRO A 325 18.30 0.34 -4.76
CA PRO A 325 18.75 -0.34 -5.98
C PRO A 325 20.23 -0.76 -5.98
N ASP A 326 21.03 -0.14 -5.12
CA ASP A 326 22.45 -0.41 -4.92
C ASP A 326 22.75 -1.35 -3.72
N ASP A 327 21.74 -1.89 -3.05
CA ASP A 327 21.91 -2.97 -2.07
C ASP A 327 22.40 -4.26 -2.77
N THR A 328 23.00 -5.17 -2.00
CA THR A 328 23.47 -6.45 -2.54
C THR A 328 22.30 -7.32 -3.03
N VAL A 329 22.56 -8.22 -3.97
CA VAL A 329 21.57 -9.19 -4.46
C VAL A 329 20.91 -9.96 -3.31
N GLU A 330 21.69 -10.38 -2.32
CA GLU A 330 21.18 -11.07 -1.13
C GLU A 330 20.19 -10.19 -0.35
N HIS A 331 20.53 -8.92 -0.07
CA HIS A 331 19.62 -8.02 0.63
C HIS A 331 18.33 -7.76 -0.16
N LEU A 332 18.44 -7.53 -1.47
CA LEU A 332 17.27 -7.26 -2.32
C LEU A 332 16.37 -8.49 -2.50
N ALA A 333 16.94 -9.69 -2.51
CA ALA A 333 16.17 -10.92 -2.63
C ALA A 333 15.49 -11.32 -1.30
N GLU A 334 16.19 -11.20 -0.16
CA GLU A 334 15.83 -11.87 1.07
C GLU A 334 15.34 -10.93 2.20
N THR A 335 15.34 -9.61 1.99
CA THR A 335 14.94 -8.65 3.03
C THR A 335 13.89 -7.66 2.53
N GLU A 336 13.27 -6.96 3.45
CA GLU A 336 12.35 -5.85 3.20
C GLU A 336 13.08 -4.48 3.15
N GLY A 337 14.41 -4.49 3.03
CA GLY A 337 15.23 -3.29 3.02
C GLY A 337 15.55 -2.74 4.42
N ARG A 338 15.98 -1.48 4.45
CA ARG A 338 16.41 -0.78 5.68
C ARG A 338 15.43 0.31 6.07
N PRO A 339 15.29 0.60 7.38
CA PRO A 339 14.56 1.79 7.81
C PRO A 339 15.30 3.05 7.33
N PRO A 340 14.55 4.10 6.96
CA PRO A 340 15.12 5.41 6.67
C PRO A 340 15.60 6.10 7.96
N GLU A 341 16.32 7.20 7.79
CA GLU A 341 16.68 8.08 8.90
C GLU A 341 15.41 8.57 9.62
N GLY A 342 15.42 8.53 10.96
CA GLY A 342 14.29 8.93 11.80
C GLY A 342 13.23 7.83 12.02
N MET A 343 13.37 6.64 11.43
CA MET A 343 12.56 5.47 11.75
C MET A 343 13.36 4.51 12.63
N GLU A 344 12.87 4.25 13.83
CA GLU A 344 13.43 3.26 14.76
C GLU A 344 12.63 1.96 14.68
N ILE A 345 13.33 0.84 14.49
CA ILE A 345 12.78 -0.52 14.54
C ILE A 345 13.37 -1.22 15.77
N ARG A 346 12.49 -1.79 16.59
CA ARG A 346 12.87 -2.63 17.73
C ARG A 346 12.26 -4.01 17.53
N ILE A 347 13.06 -5.05 17.69
CA ILE A 347 12.56 -6.44 17.72
C ILE A 347 12.51 -6.86 19.19
N THR A 348 11.37 -7.38 19.64
CA THR A 348 11.15 -7.70 21.05
C THR A 348 10.64 -9.12 21.27
N ASP A 349 10.91 -9.65 22.45
CA ASP A 349 10.22 -10.85 22.96
C ASP A 349 8.79 -10.52 23.44
N GLU A 350 8.10 -11.52 23.98
CA GLU A 350 6.73 -11.41 24.49
C GLU A 350 6.61 -10.42 25.69
N ASP A 351 7.68 -10.25 26.45
CA ASP A 351 7.76 -9.28 27.56
C ASP A 351 8.12 -7.86 27.10
N GLY A 352 8.33 -7.63 25.79
CA GLY A 352 8.72 -6.35 25.21
C GLY A 352 10.21 -6.02 25.34
N LYS A 353 11.07 -6.98 25.73
CA LYS A 353 12.52 -6.78 25.84
C LYS A 353 13.18 -6.89 24.48
N PRO A 354 14.13 -5.99 24.16
CA PRO A 354 14.86 -6.04 22.89
C PRO A 354 15.62 -7.36 22.70
N LEU A 355 15.53 -7.91 21.50
CA LEU A 355 16.24 -9.11 21.06
C LEU A 355 17.49 -8.76 20.24
N PRO A 356 18.52 -9.64 20.22
CA PRO A 356 19.73 -9.43 19.43
C PRO A 356 19.46 -9.60 17.93
N TYR A 357 20.37 -9.06 17.09
CA TYR A 357 20.34 -9.25 15.65
C TYR A 357 20.24 -10.72 15.24
N GLY A 358 19.39 -11.01 14.25
CA GLY A 358 19.17 -12.37 13.73
C GLY A 358 18.24 -13.24 14.58
N THR A 359 17.61 -12.68 15.62
CA THR A 359 16.63 -13.39 16.44
C THR A 359 15.24 -12.85 16.14
N ASP A 360 14.31 -13.73 15.77
CA ASP A 360 12.92 -13.38 15.48
C ASP A 360 12.18 -12.93 16.75
N GLY A 361 11.40 -11.90 16.60
CA GLY A 361 10.51 -11.35 17.61
C GLY A 361 9.50 -10.40 17.00
N GLU A 362 8.69 -9.77 17.84
CA GLU A 362 7.70 -8.81 17.40
C GLU A 362 8.37 -7.51 16.93
N VAL A 363 7.98 -7.05 15.74
CA VAL A 363 8.46 -5.80 15.15
C VAL A 363 7.72 -4.63 15.78
N ARG A 364 8.45 -3.69 16.41
CA ARG A 364 7.91 -2.45 16.96
C ARG A 364 8.56 -1.25 16.31
N LEU A 365 7.79 -0.18 16.13
CA LEU A 365 8.16 0.97 15.29
C LEU A 365 7.98 2.29 16.03
N ARG A 366 8.93 3.21 15.86
CA ARG A 366 8.80 4.59 16.30
C ARG A 366 9.44 5.53 15.29
N GLY A 367 8.79 6.66 15.01
CA GLY A 367 9.30 7.66 14.06
C GLY A 367 8.22 8.60 13.56
N GLU A 368 8.60 9.61 12.80
CA GLU A 368 7.70 10.66 12.33
C GLU A 368 6.62 10.14 11.35
N ALA A 369 6.91 9.07 10.60
CA ALA A 369 5.95 8.45 9.68
C ALA A 369 4.86 7.62 10.38
N VAL A 370 5.00 7.36 11.70
CA VAL A 370 4.01 6.61 12.48
C VAL A 370 2.74 7.45 12.67
N CYS A 371 1.58 6.81 12.51
CA CYS A 371 0.27 7.45 12.72
C CYS A 371 0.10 7.98 14.15
N GLN A 372 -0.91 8.84 14.34
CA GLN A 372 -1.28 9.36 15.66
C GLN A 372 -2.19 8.41 16.46
N GLY A 373 -2.41 7.19 15.94
CA GLY A 373 -3.31 6.19 16.50
C GLY A 373 -4.56 6.00 15.64
N TYR A 374 -5.64 5.63 16.27
CA TYR A 374 -6.91 5.31 15.63
C TYR A 374 -8.03 6.24 16.09
N LEU A 375 -9.13 6.30 15.33
CA LEU A 375 -10.37 6.96 15.78
C LEU A 375 -10.87 6.38 17.10
N ASP A 376 -10.75 5.06 17.27
CA ASP A 376 -10.99 4.40 18.55
C ASP A 376 -9.79 4.60 19.49
N THR A 377 -10.03 5.35 20.56
CA THR A 377 -9.00 5.64 21.57
C THR A 377 -8.59 4.41 22.39
N ALA A 378 -9.44 3.40 22.54
CA ALA A 378 -9.07 2.13 23.17
C ALA A 378 -8.09 1.36 22.28
N ALA A 379 -8.41 1.23 20.99
CA ALA A 379 -7.51 0.63 20.02
C ALA A 379 -6.15 1.37 19.93
N THR A 380 -6.16 2.69 20.11
CA THR A 380 -4.92 3.49 20.17
C THR A 380 -4.05 3.10 21.37
N ARG A 381 -4.63 3.00 22.57
CA ARG A 381 -3.87 2.61 23.77
C ARG A 381 -3.24 1.23 23.67
N ASP A 382 -3.97 0.29 23.04
CA ASP A 382 -3.50 -1.09 22.87
C ASP A 382 -2.45 -1.24 21.77
N ALA A 383 -2.36 -0.26 20.86
CA ALA A 383 -1.44 -0.30 19.72
C ALA A 383 -0.03 0.23 20.04
N PHE A 384 0.16 0.95 21.15
CA PHE A 384 1.45 1.54 21.51
C PHE A 384 1.93 1.01 22.86
N ASP A 385 3.22 0.70 22.95
CA ASP A 385 3.83 0.34 24.23
C ASP A 385 4.15 1.57 25.10
N GLY A 386 4.64 1.31 26.32
CA GLY A 386 4.98 2.36 27.29
C GLY A 386 6.10 3.31 26.85
N ASP A 387 6.92 2.92 25.86
CA ASP A 387 8.00 3.71 25.27
C ASP A 387 7.55 4.47 23.99
N GLY A 388 6.27 4.34 23.61
CA GLY A 388 5.68 4.98 22.42
C GLY A 388 6.00 4.27 21.10
N PHE A 389 6.36 3.00 21.11
CA PHE A 389 6.50 2.19 19.92
C PHE A 389 5.16 1.61 19.51
N LEU A 390 4.83 1.72 18.21
CA LEU A 390 3.72 1.01 17.61
C LEU A 390 4.00 -0.49 17.59
N ILE A 391 3.07 -1.28 18.09
CA ILE A 391 3.08 -2.75 18.11
C ILE A 391 2.44 -3.22 16.80
N THR A 392 3.24 -3.83 15.90
CA THR A 392 2.75 -4.15 14.55
C THR A 392 2.01 -5.47 14.46
N GLY A 393 2.31 -6.40 15.36
CA GLY A 393 1.89 -7.80 15.26
C GLY A 393 2.58 -8.57 14.12
N ASP A 394 3.56 -7.97 13.44
CA ASP A 394 4.43 -8.66 12.49
C ASP A 394 5.67 -9.22 13.22
N VAL A 395 6.19 -10.34 12.76
CA VAL A 395 7.35 -11.04 13.32
C VAL A 395 8.50 -10.98 12.35
N GLY A 396 9.71 -10.74 12.89
CA GLY A 396 10.92 -10.69 12.08
C GLY A 396 12.16 -10.39 12.90
N HIS A 397 13.27 -10.17 12.21
CA HIS A 397 14.54 -9.78 12.83
C HIS A 397 15.29 -8.75 12.00
N LEU A 398 16.17 -8.01 12.66
CA LEU A 398 17.13 -7.16 11.97
C LEU A 398 18.44 -7.93 11.74
N ARG A 399 18.96 -7.87 10.51
CA ARG A 399 20.34 -8.29 10.21
C ARG A 399 21.33 -7.26 10.77
N ARG A 400 22.59 -7.64 10.98
CA ARG A 400 23.66 -6.71 11.42
C ARG A 400 23.87 -5.54 10.44
N SER A 401 23.48 -5.71 9.19
CA SER A 401 23.49 -4.67 8.15
C SER A 401 22.36 -3.64 8.29
N GLY A 402 21.45 -3.82 9.27
CA GLY A 402 20.28 -2.97 9.48
C GLY A 402 19.07 -3.32 8.60
N HIS A 403 19.16 -4.35 7.75
CA HIS A 403 18.05 -4.81 6.93
C HIS A 403 17.07 -5.63 7.77
N LEU A 404 15.76 -5.40 7.53
CA LEU A 404 14.67 -6.13 8.16
C LEU A 404 14.33 -7.38 7.34
N VAL A 405 14.18 -8.50 8.03
CA VAL A 405 13.61 -9.74 7.49
C VAL A 405 12.29 -10.00 8.20
N LEU A 406 11.19 -10.05 7.47
CA LEU A 406 9.89 -10.45 8.02
C LEU A 406 9.73 -11.97 7.88
N THR A 407 9.44 -12.63 8.98
CA THR A 407 9.28 -14.09 9.05
C THR A 407 7.83 -14.53 9.28
N GLY A 408 6.92 -13.60 9.58
CA GLY A 408 5.50 -13.90 9.71
C GLY A 408 4.66 -12.80 10.35
N ARG A 409 3.48 -13.20 10.80
CA ARG A 409 2.56 -12.40 11.62
C ARG A 409 2.13 -13.19 12.83
N LEU A 410 2.03 -12.57 13.99
CA LEU A 410 1.57 -13.23 15.21
C LEU A 410 0.23 -13.94 15.01
N LYS A 411 -0.72 -13.31 14.33
CA LYS A 411 -2.05 -13.87 14.03
C LYS A 411 -2.07 -14.96 12.94
N ASP A 412 -1.00 -15.13 12.18
CA ASP A 412 -0.85 -16.14 11.12
C ASP A 412 0.12 -17.26 11.54
N ILE A 413 0.65 -17.20 12.74
CA ILE A 413 1.40 -18.29 13.36
C ILE A 413 0.42 -19.43 13.60
N ILE A 414 0.79 -20.63 13.16
CA ILE A 414 0.00 -21.85 13.35
C ILE A 414 0.48 -22.51 14.64
N ILE A 415 -0.41 -22.63 15.62
CA ILE A 415 -0.08 -23.22 16.94
C ILE A 415 -0.40 -24.70 16.92
N ARG A 416 0.61 -25.50 16.61
CA ARG A 416 0.47 -26.96 16.50
C ARG A 416 1.17 -27.67 17.64
N LYS A 417 0.40 -28.32 18.52
CA LYS A 417 0.91 -29.00 19.74
C LYS A 417 1.82 -28.13 20.62
N GLY A 418 1.53 -26.82 20.67
CA GLY A 418 2.33 -25.85 21.42
C GLY A 418 3.56 -25.31 20.67
N GLU A 419 3.83 -25.78 19.45
CA GLU A 419 4.89 -25.27 18.60
C GLU A 419 4.36 -24.15 17.70
N ASN A 420 5.09 -23.05 17.59
CA ASN A 420 4.79 -21.93 16.74
C ASN A 420 5.37 -22.16 15.33
N ILE A 421 4.51 -22.32 14.33
CA ILE A 421 4.89 -22.57 12.95
C ILE A 421 4.61 -21.32 12.11
N SER A 422 5.64 -20.77 11.47
CA SER A 422 5.48 -19.67 10.52
C SER A 422 4.86 -20.17 9.22
N ALA A 423 3.66 -19.69 8.89
CA ALA A 423 3.05 -19.95 7.60
C ALA A 423 3.93 -19.46 6.44
N LYS A 424 4.60 -18.30 6.61
CA LYS A 424 5.49 -17.71 5.61
C LYS A 424 6.70 -18.60 5.27
N GLU A 425 7.31 -19.24 6.27
CA GLU A 425 8.43 -20.15 6.04
C GLU A 425 8.05 -21.28 5.06
N ILE A 426 6.86 -21.80 5.20
CA ILE A 426 6.34 -22.87 4.33
C ILE A 426 5.97 -22.30 2.95
N GLU A 427 5.31 -21.14 2.90
CA GLU A 427 4.96 -20.47 1.64
C GLU A 427 6.20 -20.16 0.80
N ASP A 428 7.26 -19.65 1.39
CA ASP A 428 8.52 -19.34 0.71
C ASP A 428 9.16 -20.60 0.08
N LEU A 429 9.04 -21.76 0.73
CA LEU A 429 9.49 -23.02 0.17
C LEU A 429 8.57 -23.53 -0.94
N LEU A 430 7.25 -23.38 -0.79
CA LEU A 430 6.26 -23.79 -1.78
C LEU A 430 6.40 -23.01 -3.10
N HIS A 431 6.73 -21.73 -3.04
CA HIS A 431 6.99 -20.91 -4.24
C HIS A 431 8.19 -21.38 -5.07
N ARG A 432 9.06 -22.24 -4.53
CA ARG A 432 10.18 -22.87 -5.25
C ARG A 432 9.78 -24.17 -5.93
N HIS A 433 8.62 -24.71 -5.63
CA HIS A 433 8.15 -25.98 -6.20
C HIS A 433 7.63 -25.78 -7.63
N PRO A 434 8.10 -26.55 -8.63
CA PRO A 434 7.71 -26.33 -10.04
C PRO A 434 6.22 -26.54 -10.32
N GLY A 435 5.52 -27.30 -9.49
CA GLY A 435 4.07 -27.54 -9.58
C GLY A 435 3.22 -26.55 -8.80
N VAL A 436 3.82 -25.46 -8.27
CA VAL A 436 3.11 -24.42 -7.51
C VAL A 436 3.29 -23.07 -8.22
N ALA A 437 2.21 -22.47 -8.64
CA ALA A 437 2.19 -21.12 -9.21
C ALA A 437 2.07 -20.05 -8.11
N ASP A 438 1.28 -20.35 -7.07
CA ASP A 438 1.10 -19.52 -5.89
C ASP A 438 0.64 -20.37 -4.70
N ALA A 439 0.88 -19.90 -3.48
CA ALA A 439 0.55 -20.65 -2.27
C ALA A 439 0.14 -19.75 -1.11
N ALA A 440 -0.75 -20.26 -0.27
CA ALA A 440 -1.06 -19.75 1.04
C ALA A 440 -1.08 -20.89 2.06
N VAL A 441 -0.51 -20.66 3.24
CA VAL A 441 -0.51 -21.63 4.33
C VAL A 441 -1.33 -21.08 5.49
N ILE A 442 -2.21 -21.91 6.02
CA ILE A 442 -3.15 -21.55 7.10
C ILE A 442 -3.17 -22.62 8.18
N GLY A 443 -3.42 -22.19 9.42
CA GLY A 443 -3.82 -23.09 10.51
C GLY A 443 -5.32 -23.36 10.42
N LEU A 444 -5.70 -24.61 10.52
CA LEU A 444 -7.09 -25.06 10.64
C LEU A 444 -7.28 -25.77 11.96
N PRO A 445 -8.46 -25.64 12.62
CA PRO A 445 -8.71 -26.29 13.89
C PRO A 445 -8.50 -27.81 13.83
N ASP A 446 -7.83 -28.37 14.83
CA ASP A 446 -7.59 -29.81 14.98
C ASP A 446 -7.71 -30.22 16.45
N ILE A 447 -8.54 -31.21 16.74
CA ILE A 447 -8.88 -31.62 18.11
C ILE A 447 -7.65 -32.14 18.86
N GLU A 448 -6.74 -32.84 18.19
CA GLU A 448 -5.55 -33.42 18.81
C GLU A 448 -4.34 -32.50 18.85
N ARG A 449 -4.28 -31.55 17.90
CA ARG A 449 -3.10 -30.72 17.65
C ARG A 449 -3.27 -29.24 18.02
N GLY A 450 -4.50 -28.81 18.32
CA GLY A 450 -4.89 -27.41 18.39
C GLY A 450 -5.15 -26.89 16.99
N GLU A 451 -4.10 -26.81 16.15
CA GLU A 451 -4.20 -26.53 14.72
C GLU A 451 -3.41 -27.55 13.89
N ARG A 452 -3.87 -27.80 12.67
CA ARG A 452 -3.14 -28.51 11.62
C ARG A 452 -2.69 -27.53 10.54
N VAL A 453 -1.56 -27.82 9.92
CA VAL A 453 -1.03 -27.02 8.82
C VAL A 453 -1.73 -27.41 7.52
N CYS A 454 -2.40 -26.46 6.88
CA CYS A 454 -3.02 -26.63 5.57
C CYS A 454 -2.30 -25.77 4.53
N ALA A 455 -1.79 -26.40 3.47
CA ALA A 455 -1.28 -25.72 2.29
C ALA A 455 -2.40 -25.59 1.26
N VAL A 456 -2.67 -24.36 0.79
CA VAL A 456 -3.60 -24.07 -0.30
C VAL A 456 -2.79 -23.54 -1.48
N VAL A 457 -2.84 -24.22 -2.63
CA VAL A 457 -1.96 -23.93 -3.77
C VAL A 457 -2.73 -23.68 -5.05
N GLU A 458 -2.25 -22.72 -5.84
CA GLU A 458 -2.58 -22.61 -7.27
C GLU A 458 -1.53 -23.39 -8.07
N GLN A 459 -1.96 -24.17 -9.06
CA GLN A 459 -1.04 -24.90 -9.94
C GLN A 459 -0.86 -24.15 -11.27
N PRO A 460 0.34 -24.26 -11.91
CA PRO A 460 0.51 -23.79 -13.28
C PRO A 460 -0.42 -24.53 -14.26
N ALA A 461 -0.86 -23.85 -15.31
CA ALA A 461 -1.68 -24.46 -16.34
C ALA A 461 -0.97 -25.68 -16.98
N GLY A 462 -1.67 -26.81 -17.01
CA GLY A 462 -1.13 -28.06 -17.54
C GLY A 462 -0.22 -28.84 -16.58
N ALA A 463 -0.09 -28.42 -15.32
CA ALA A 463 0.60 -29.22 -14.30
C ALA A 463 -0.20 -30.50 -13.99
N GLY A 464 0.52 -31.57 -13.65
CA GLY A 464 -0.09 -32.82 -13.14
C GLY A 464 -0.68 -32.60 -11.74
N THR A 465 -1.53 -33.53 -11.29
CA THR A 465 -2.14 -33.46 -9.96
C THR A 465 -1.06 -33.54 -8.88
N LEU A 466 -0.91 -32.48 -8.09
CA LEU A 466 -0.02 -32.44 -6.95
C LEU A 466 -0.68 -33.14 -5.76
N THR A 467 0.05 -34.03 -5.11
CA THR A 467 -0.43 -34.75 -3.92
C THR A 467 0.24 -34.23 -2.63
N LEU A 468 -0.43 -34.40 -1.50
CA LEU A 468 0.13 -34.04 -0.19
C LEU A 468 1.47 -34.77 0.08
N ALA A 469 1.59 -36.03 -0.35
CA ALA A 469 2.81 -36.82 -0.14
C ALA A 469 4.00 -36.26 -0.94
N GLU A 470 3.77 -35.87 -2.20
CA GLU A 470 4.78 -35.24 -3.05
C GLU A 470 5.21 -33.88 -2.47
N LEU A 471 4.23 -33.05 -2.07
CA LEU A 471 4.51 -31.76 -1.47
C LEU A 471 5.32 -31.88 -0.17
N ALA A 472 4.89 -32.76 0.73
CA ALA A 472 5.59 -33.02 2.00
C ALA A 472 7.00 -33.62 1.76
N GLY A 473 7.17 -34.47 0.75
CA GLY A 473 8.45 -34.99 0.32
C GLY A 473 9.39 -33.89 -0.15
N TYR A 474 8.90 -33.00 -1.00
CA TYR A 474 9.64 -31.83 -1.47
C TYR A 474 10.07 -30.91 -0.31
N LEU A 475 9.14 -30.52 0.56
CA LEU A 475 9.41 -29.64 1.70
C LEU A 475 10.44 -30.25 2.66
N ARG A 476 10.39 -31.57 2.87
CA ARG A 476 11.39 -32.31 3.65
C ARG A 476 12.78 -32.24 3.03
N THR A 477 12.86 -32.40 1.70
CA THR A 477 14.11 -32.29 0.95
C THR A 477 14.64 -30.87 0.95
N ALA A 478 13.75 -29.86 0.96
CA ALA A 478 14.11 -28.45 1.11
C ALA A 478 14.55 -28.07 2.53
N GLY A 479 14.55 -28.99 3.48
CA GLY A 479 15.04 -28.79 4.85
C GLY A 479 13.99 -28.38 5.87
N LEU A 480 12.72 -28.39 5.52
CA LEU A 480 11.65 -28.06 6.47
C LEU A 480 11.54 -29.15 7.55
N ALA A 481 11.47 -28.72 8.81
CA ALA A 481 11.33 -29.63 9.95
C ALA A 481 10.01 -30.42 9.87
N VAL A 482 10.05 -31.69 10.28
CA VAL A 482 8.93 -32.63 10.11
C VAL A 482 7.64 -32.16 10.78
N HIS A 483 7.72 -31.49 11.93
CA HIS A 483 6.54 -30.99 12.66
C HIS A 483 5.85 -29.80 11.97
N LYS A 484 6.52 -29.16 11.00
CA LYS A 484 6.00 -28.03 10.20
C LYS A 484 5.35 -28.47 8.89
N LEU A 485 5.50 -29.74 8.51
CA LEU A 485 4.97 -30.24 7.24
C LEU A 485 3.44 -30.10 7.18
N PRO A 486 2.88 -29.69 6.04
CA PRO A 486 1.44 -29.67 5.85
C PRO A 486 0.81 -31.05 6.04
N GLU A 487 -0.35 -31.06 6.68
CA GLU A 487 -1.17 -32.25 6.95
C GLU A 487 -2.41 -32.26 6.05
N GLN A 488 -2.68 -31.12 5.38
CA GLN A 488 -3.73 -30.96 4.40
C GLN A 488 -3.20 -30.19 3.21
N LEU A 489 -3.62 -30.60 2.00
CA LEU A 489 -3.35 -29.89 0.74
C LEU A 489 -4.67 -29.63 0.03
N GLU A 490 -4.92 -28.38 -0.30
CA GLU A 490 -6.01 -27.95 -1.14
C GLU A 490 -5.46 -27.32 -2.43
N VAL A 491 -5.96 -27.79 -3.57
CA VAL A 491 -5.62 -27.22 -4.87
C VAL A 491 -6.81 -26.39 -5.34
N VAL A 492 -6.55 -25.11 -5.65
CA VAL A 492 -7.58 -24.17 -6.05
C VAL A 492 -7.25 -23.55 -7.42
N ASP A 493 -8.28 -23.15 -8.15
CA ASP A 493 -8.10 -22.45 -9.43
C ASP A 493 -7.49 -21.07 -9.22
N ALA A 494 -7.86 -20.37 -8.13
CA ALA A 494 -7.31 -19.08 -7.74
C ALA A 494 -7.44 -18.85 -6.23
N LEU A 495 -6.40 -18.30 -5.60
CA LEU A 495 -6.43 -17.84 -4.22
C LEU A 495 -7.32 -16.58 -4.08
N PRO A 496 -8.16 -16.49 -3.05
CA PRO A 496 -8.97 -15.30 -2.81
C PRO A 496 -8.06 -14.11 -2.48
N ARG A 497 -8.22 -13.01 -3.23
CA ARG A 497 -7.39 -11.81 -3.09
C ARG A 497 -8.24 -10.57 -2.92
N ASN A 498 -7.71 -9.57 -2.19
CA ASN A 498 -8.32 -8.26 -2.21
C ASN A 498 -8.06 -7.56 -3.57
N GLU A 499 -8.94 -6.64 -3.93
CA GLU A 499 -8.84 -5.92 -5.21
C GLU A 499 -7.77 -4.79 -5.18
N THR A 500 -7.38 -4.32 -4.00
CA THR A 500 -6.50 -3.16 -3.82
C THR A 500 -5.06 -3.47 -4.16
N LEU A 501 -4.46 -4.42 -3.43
CA LEU A 501 -3.05 -4.82 -3.57
C LEU A 501 -2.90 -6.29 -3.94
N ARG A 502 -3.99 -6.97 -4.28
CA ARG A 502 -4.01 -8.39 -4.61
C ARG A 502 -3.48 -9.31 -3.51
N LYS A 503 -3.55 -8.87 -2.24
CA LYS A 503 -3.18 -9.68 -1.08
C LYS A 503 -4.11 -10.87 -0.92
N VAL A 504 -3.54 -12.04 -0.58
CA VAL A 504 -4.32 -13.24 -0.28
C VAL A 504 -5.15 -13.04 0.99
N LEU A 505 -6.42 -13.42 0.93
CA LEU A 505 -7.39 -13.31 2.03
C LEU A 505 -7.46 -14.64 2.79
N LYS A 506 -6.45 -14.90 3.65
CA LYS A 506 -6.33 -16.16 4.41
C LYS A 506 -7.56 -16.50 5.25
N TYR A 507 -8.29 -15.50 5.75
CA TYR A 507 -9.52 -15.74 6.51
C TYR A 507 -10.59 -16.45 5.67
N LYS A 508 -10.74 -16.11 4.37
CA LYS A 508 -11.66 -16.81 3.46
C LYS A 508 -11.26 -18.27 3.24
N LEU A 509 -9.96 -18.53 3.18
CA LEU A 509 -9.45 -19.90 3.08
C LEU A 509 -9.74 -20.68 4.36
N ARG A 510 -9.57 -20.05 5.54
CA ARG A 510 -9.94 -20.70 6.82
C ARG A 510 -11.43 -21.01 6.86
N GLU A 511 -12.30 -20.07 6.45
CA GLU A 511 -13.76 -20.29 6.39
C GLU A 511 -14.14 -21.43 5.41
N GLN A 512 -13.43 -21.55 4.30
CA GLN A 512 -13.72 -22.53 3.25
C GLN A 512 -13.29 -23.96 3.61
N PHE A 513 -12.17 -24.11 4.32
CA PHE A 513 -11.51 -25.40 4.54
C PHE A 513 -11.51 -25.88 6.01
N SER A 514 -12.15 -25.12 6.91
CA SER A 514 -12.34 -25.50 8.34
C SER A 514 -13.28 -26.67 8.54
#